data_d5acc2202572e59ce3cc2acc1f0d5ec5
#
_entry.id   d5acc2202572e59ce3cc2acc1f0d5ec5
#
_cell.length_a   1.000
_cell.length_b   1.000
_cell.length_c   1.000
_cell.angle_alpha   90.00
_cell.angle_beta   90.00
_cell.angle_gamma   90.00
#
_symmetry.space_group_name_H-M   'P 1'
#
loop_
_entity.id
_entity.type
_entity.pdbx_description
1 polymer ?
#
loop_
_entity_poly.entity_id
_entity_poly.type
_entity_poly.pdbx_seq_one_letter_code
_entity_poly.pdbx_strand_id
1 'polypeptide(L)'
;MNSQASGGAIGGSPNLTPTANPLQPRPVDPKDLRVALFSGNYNYVRDGANQALNRLVGYLLRQGAQVRVYSPTTDTPAFAPTGDLVSVPALPIPGRSEYRLPLALTARVRRDLAEFNPNVVHVSSPDFVGHRAVSWARRRKIAAVASVHTRFDTYCAYYGLQFLEPLARNIMRRLYHRCEIVMVPAESTAAILRAQRMNRDITIWTRGIDREQFNPGRRDLAWRRSIGIADDEVAIAFLGRVVMEKGLDVFADAIHALERRGVAHRVLVIGEGPARPWFEQQLPNALFLGEVTGTELARALASADILLNPSTTEAFGNVTVEAMACALPVVAAISTGSTNIVRDGTTGALVTPDDPEEFAAALERYVRDPELRRRHGEAGLAVAQTMDWDTINSAVIRAYEHAIDKRERLTRLTGR
;
A
#
# COMPACT_ATOMS: atom_id res chain seq x y z
N MET A 1 -66.61 -22.27 48.56
CA MET A 1 -66.98 -23.35 47.62
C MET A 1 -65.88 -23.40 46.56
N ASN A 2 -65.24 -24.56 46.51
CA ASN A 2 -64.09 -24.91 45.70
C ASN A 2 -64.31 -24.78 44.19
N SER A 3 -63.24 -24.43 43.45
CA SER A 3 -62.94 -25.15 42.23
C SER A 3 -61.45 -24.97 41.90
N GLN A 4 -60.69 -26.03 41.93
CA GLN A 4 -59.35 -26.22 41.42
C GLN A 4 -59.42 -26.25 39.88
N ALA A 5 -58.40 -25.66 39.22
CA ALA A 5 -58.10 -25.98 37.85
C ALA A 5 -56.56 -26.17 37.70
N SER A 6 -56.25 -27.33 37.20
CA SER A 6 -54.99 -27.94 36.99
C SER A 6 -54.02 -27.19 36.06
N GLY A 7 -52.72 -27.19 36.45
CA GLY A 7 -51.66 -26.70 35.58
C GLY A 7 -51.35 -27.67 34.43
N GLY A 8 -51.29 -27.14 33.23
CA GLY A 8 -50.71 -27.77 32.06
C GLY A 8 -49.29 -27.24 31.81
N ALA A 9 -48.30 -28.09 31.92
CA ALA A 9 -46.92 -27.75 31.51
C ALA A 9 -46.85 -27.55 30.00
N ILE A 10 -46.49 -26.37 29.58
CA ILE A 10 -46.22 -26.06 28.18
C ILE A 10 -44.76 -26.36 27.90
N GLY A 11 -44.54 -27.25 26.95
CA GLY A 11 -43.27 -27.78 26.54
C GLY A 11 -42.24 -26.73 26.12
N GLY A 12 -41.00 -27.05 26.43
CA GLY A 12 -39.83 -26.24 26.04
C GLY A 12 -39.77 -26.04 24.53
N SER A 13 -39.60 -24.79 24.16
CA SER A 13 -39.27 -24.43 22.78
C SER A 13 -37.93 -25.05 22.36
N PRO A 14 -37.82 -25.66 21.19
CA PRO A 14 -36.54 -26.13 20.71
C PRO A 14 -35.62 -24.94 20.45
N ASN A 15 -34.42 -25.01 21.03
CA ASN A 15 -33.33 -24.08 20.71
C ASN A 15 -33.05 -24.21 19.23
N LEU A 16 -33.58 -23.27 18.45
CA LEU A 16 -33.21 -23.05 17.05
C LEU A 16 -31.82 -22.42 17.06
N THR A 17 -30.80 -23.24 16.92
CA THR A 17 -29.48 -22.78 16.48
C THR A 17 -29.68 -21.94 15.23
N PRO A 18 -29.12 -20.70 15.15
CA PRO A 18 -29.25 -19.87 13.95
C PRO A 18 -28.72 -20.66 12.75
N THR A 19 -29.58 -21.03 11.81
CA THR A 19 -29.18 -21.59 10.54
C THR A 19 -28.30 -20.54 9.85
N ALA A 20 -27.01 -20.87 9.68
CA ALA A 20 -26.05 -19.99 9.00
C ALA A 20 -26.64 -19.54 7.66
N ASN A 21 -26.65 -18.23 7.42
CA ASN A 21 -27.08 -17.67 6.16
C ASN A 21 -26.22 -18.27 5.04
N PRO A 22 -26.81 -19.01 4.07
CA PRO A 22 -26.04 -19.75 3.06
C PRO A 22 -25.19 -18.84 2.14
N LEU A 23 -25.33 -17.52 2.25
CA LEU A 23 -24.59 -16.51 1.48
C LEU A 23 -23.39 -15.93 2.25
N GLN A 24 -23.27 -16.20 3.56
CA GLN A 24 -22.10 -15.75 4.30
C GLN A 24 -20.98 -16.82 4.23
N PRO A 25 -19.71 -16.40 4.00
CA PRO A 25 -18.57 -17.32 4.06
C PRO A 25 -18.50 -17.92 5.45
N ARG A 26 -18.09 -19.19 5.54
CA ARG A 26 -17.84 -19.82 6.84
C ARG A 26 -16.62 -19.13 7.48
N PRO A 27 -16.74 -18.67 8.74
CA PRO A 27 -15.58 -18.15 9.43
C PRO A 27 -14.53 -19.28 9.57
N VAL A 28 -13.30 -18.96 9.24
CA VAL A 28 -12.13 -19.83 9.43
C VAL A 28 -11.38 -19.34 10.65
N ASP A 29 -11.08 -20.19 11.62
CA ASP A 29 -10.21 -19.77 12.72
C ASP A 29 -8.85 -19.34 12.10
N PRO A 30 -8.34 -18.15 12.40
CA PRO A 30 -7.03 -17.72 11.90
C PRO A 30 -5.91 -18.75 12.16
N LYS A 31 -5.99 -19.54 13.23
CA LYS A 31 -5.05 -20.63 13.55
C LYS A 31 -5.05 -21.77 12.53
N ASP A 32 -6.14 -21.93 11.79
CA ASP A 32 -6.26 -22.94 10.74
C ASP A 32 -5.73 -22.41 9.38
N LEU A 33 -5.42 -21.12 9.28
CA LEU A 33 -4.86 -20.53 8.07
C LEU A 33 -3.39 -20.92 7.90
N ARG A 34 -3.09 -21.50 6.74
CA ARG A 34 -1.73 -21.75 6.24
C ARG A 34 -1.55 -21.02 4.93
N VAL A 35 -0.88 -19.88 4.99
CA VAL A 35 -0.76 -18.94 3.86
C VAL A 35 0.61 -19.07 3.21
N ALA A 36 0.65 -19.45 1.95
CA ALA A 36 1.84 -19.36 1.11
C ALA A 36 1.82 -18.04 0.34
N LEU A 37 2.62 -17.06 0.77
CA LEU A 37 2.72 -15.74 0.18
C LEU A 37 3.86 -15.68 -0.84
N PHE A 38 3.56 -15.32 -2.08
CA PHE A 38 4.54 -15.12 -3.15
C PHE A 38 4.71 -13.64 -3.45
N SER A 39 5.97 -13.15 -3.37
CA SER A 39 6.30 -11.75 -3.66
C SER A 39 7.53 -11.65 -4.57
N GLY A 40 7.49 -10.76 -5.54
CA GLY A 40 8.65 -10.44 -6.39
C GLY A 40 9.74 -9.67 -5.65
N ASN A 41 9.35 -8.92 -4.61
CA ASN A 41 10.23 -8.28 -3.64
C ASN A 41 9.56 -8.36 -2.27
N TYR A 42 10.28 -8.82 -1.25
CA TYR A 42 9.74 -8.89 0.11
C TYR A 42 10.50 -8.03 1.12
N ASN A 43 11.85 -8.02 1.05
CA ASN A 43 12.67 -7.30 2.02
C ASN A 43 14.00 -6.75 1.46
N TYR A 44 14.31 -6.96 0.19
CA TYR A 44 15.59 -6.52 -0.36
C TYR A 44 15.59 -5.07 -0.90
N VAL A 45 14.44 -4.48 -1.15
CA VAL A 45 14.24 -3.04 -1.37
C VAL A 45 13.17 -2.55 -0.41
N ARG A 46 13.39 -1.40 0.20
CA ARG A 46 12.39 -0.78 1.07
C ARG A 46 11.41 0.03 0.23
N ASP A 47 10.18 -0.43 0.11
CA ASP A 47 9.07 0.28 -0.53
C ASP A 47 7.75 0.04 0.23
N GLY A 48 6.71 0.82 -0.11
CA GLY A 48 5.42 0.75 0.58
C GLY A 48 4.69 -0.59 0.39
N ALA A 49 4.92 -1.29 -0.72
CA ALA A 49 4.32 -2.60 -0.98
C ALA A 49 4.91 -3.66 -0.04
N ASN A 50 6.24 -3.68 0.08
CA ASN A 50 6.95 -4.63 0.93
C ASN A 50 6.67 -4.40 2.41
N GLN A 51 6.61 -3.15 2.83
CA GLN A 51 6.24 -2.81 4.21
C GLN A 51 4.82 -3.28 4.53
N ALA A 52 3.85 -3.09 3.62
CA ALA A 52 2.48 -3.57 3.80
C ALA A 52 2.41 -5.09 3.91
N LEU A 53 3.17 -5.82 3.06
CA LEU A 53 3.23 -7.28 3.12
C LEU A 53 3.85 -7.79 4.42
N ASN A 54 4.94 -7.18 4.88
CA ASN A 54 5.58 -7.54 6.16
C ASN A 54 4.64 -7.27 7.35
N ARG A 55 3.91 -6.14 7.35
CA ARG A 55 2.90 -5.84 8.37
C ARG A 55 1.73 -6.83 8.33
N LEU A 56 1.27 -7.25 7.13
CA LEU A 56 0.27 -8.29 6.98
C LEU A 56 0.75 -9.62 7.57
N VAL A 57 1.97 -10.06 7.21
CA VAL A 57 2.54 -11.31 7.74
C VAL A 57 2.64 -11.24 9.25
N GLY A 58 3.15 -10.15 9.82
CA GLY A 58 3.21 -9.96 11.28
C GLY A 58 1.83 -10.01 11.94
N TYR A 59 0.82 -9.41 11.32
CA TYR A 59 -0.56 -9.48 11.81
C TYR A 59 -1.09 -10.92 11.79
N LEU A 60 -0.95 -11.63 10.67
CA LEU A 60 -1.41 -13.02 10.54
C LEU A 60 -0.76 -13.95 11.57
N LEU A 61 0.56 -13.81 11.80
CA LEU A 61 1.28 -14.58 12.82
C LEU A 61 0.76 -14.26 14.23
N ARG A 62 0.48 -13.00 14.56
CA ARG A 62 -0.14 -12.64 15.86
C ARG A 62 -1.54 -13.21 16.04
N GLN A 63 -2.29 -13.42 14.95
CA GLN A 63 -3.60 -14.08 14.97
C GLN A 63 -3.48 -15.60 15.05
N GLY A 64 -2.26 -16.18 15.05
CA GLY A 64 -1.99 -17.60 15.13
C GLY A 64 -1.94 -18.34 13.79
N ALA A 65 -2.06 -17.63 12.65
CA ALA A 65 -1.91 -18.22 11.33
C ALA A 65 -0.46 -18.67 11.08
N GLN A 66 -0.29 -19.70 10.25
CA GLN A 66 1.00 -20.09 9.72
C GLN A 66 1.23 -19.38 8.39
N VAL A 67 2.37 -18.71 8.24
CA VAL A 67 2.70 -17.98 7.01
C VAL A 67 4.10 -18.37 6.55
N ARG A 68 4.22 -18.70 5.27
CA ARG A 68 5.52 -18.92 4.61
C ARG A 68 5.61 -18.04 3.38
N VAL A 69 6.67 -17.24 3.30
CA VAL A 69 6.90 -16.28 2.23
C VAL A 69 7.89 -16.85 1.23
N TYR A 70 7.59 -16.75 -0.05
CA TYR A 70 8.45 -17.17 -1.16
C TYR A 70 8.82 -15.93 -1.98
N SER A 71 10.08 -15.53 -1.92
CA SER A 71 10.56 -14.32 -2.61
C SER A 71 12.04 -14.46 -2.98
N PRO A 72 12.53 -13.76 -4.00
CA PRO A 72 13.97 -13.55 -4.18
C PRO A 72 14.61 -12.98 -2.91
N THR A 73 15.85 -13.38 -2.64
CA THR A 73 16.64 -12.90 -1.50
C THR A 73 17.94 -12.28 -1.98
N THR A 74 18.57 -11.46 -1.15
CA THR A 74 19.91 -10.89 -1.34
C THR A 74 20.75 -11.10 -0.09
N ASP A 75 22.06 -10.98 -0.23
CA ASP A 75 22.99 -11.04 0.91
C ASP A 75 22.92 -9.77 1.77
N THR A 76 22.42 -8.67 1.18
CA THR A 76 22.23 -7.36 1.84
C THR A 76 20.78 -6.92 1.77
N PRO A 77 19.89 -7.50 2.59
CA PRO A 77 18.50 -7.08 2.62
C PRO A 77 18.35 -5.67 3.22
N ALA A 78 17.38 -4.90 2.75
CA ALA A 78 17.10 -3.55 3.25
C ALA A 78 16.51 -3.56 4.68
N PHE A 79 15.93 -4.68 5.10
CA PHE A 79 15.43 -4.90 6.46
C PHE A 79 15.20 -6.40 6.73
N ALA A 80 15.12 -6.78 8.01
CA ALA A 80 14.84 -8.15 8.41
C ALA A 80 13.44 -8.58 7.93
N PRO A 81 13.27 -9.79 7.35
CA PRO A 81 11.97 -10.26 6.91
C PRO A 81 11.07 -10.61 8.11
N THR A 82 9.78 -10.35 7.99
CA THR A 82 8.78 -10.83 8.93
C THR A 82 8.34 -12.24 8.51
N GLY A 83 8.41 -13.21 9.44
CA GLY A 83 8.01 -14.60 9.20
C GLY A 83 9.07 -15.41 8.45
N ASP A 84 8.64 -16.58 8.00
CA ASP A 84 9.48 -17.61 7.37
C ASP A 84 9.69 -17.30 5.89
N LEU A 85 10.94 -16.97 5.49
CA LEU A 85 11.27 -16.56 4.13
C LEU A 85 12.05 -17.66 3.40
N VAL A 86 11.45 -18.19 2.34
CA VAL A 86 12.04 -19.18 1.43
C VAL A 86 12.53 -18.49 0.16
N SER A 87 13.82 -18.63 -0.12
CA SER A 87 14.44 -18.03 -1.31
C SER A 87 13.96 -18.68 -2.61
N VAL A 88 13.57 -17.83 -3.57
CA VAL A 88 13.24 -18.21 -4.94
C VAL A 88 14.34 -17.73 -5.88
N PRO A 89 14.82 -18.57 -6.80
CA PRO A 89 15.84 -18.17 -7.78
C PRO A 89 15.38 -16.99 -8.64
N ALA A 90 16.25 -16.00 -8.79
CA ALA A 90 15.96 -14.80 -9.53
C ALA A 90 17.22 -14.22 -10.18
N LEU A 91 17.04 -13.41 -11.22
CA LEU A 91 18.11 -12.62 -11.85
C LEU A 91 17.86 -11.13 -11.65
N PRO A 92 18.91 -10.30 -11.54
CA PRO A 92 18.78 -8.85 -11.56
C PRO A 92 18.10 -8.38 -12.84
N ILE A 93 17.25 -7.35 -12.75
CA ILE A 93 16.61 -6.74 -13.93
C ILE A 93 17.65 -5.84 -14.62
N PRO A 94 17.91 -5.99 -15.92
CA PRO A 94 18.81 -5.09 -16.65
C PRO A 94 18.36 -3.63 -16.52
N GLY A 95 19.30 -2.73 -16.19
CA GLY A 95 19.03 -1.32 -15.97
C GLY A 95 18.36 -0.97 -14.63
N ARG A 96 17.93 -1.97 -13.85
CA ARG A 96 17.30 -1.84 -12.53
C ARG A 96 17.79 -2.98 -11.63
N SER A 97 19.11 -3.05 -11.44
CA SER A 97 19.78 -4.15 -10.71
C SER A 97 19.34 -4.29 -9.25
N GLU A 98 18.72 -3.24 -8.69
CA GLU A 98 18.11 -3.26 -7.38
C GLU A 98 16.84 -4.16 -7.32
N TYR A 99 16.22 -4.45 -8.48
CA TYR A 99 15.10 -5.39 -8.56
C TYR A 99 15.52 -6.72 -9.17
N ARG A 100 14.83 -7.78 -8.74
CA ARG A 100 15.11 -9.15 -9.18
C ARG A 100 13.88 -9.75 -9.85
N LEU A 101 14.08 -10.39 -11.00
CA LEU A 101 13.03 -11.12 -11.70
C LEU A 101 13.05 -12.59 -11.26
N PRO A 102 12.01 -13.08 -10.56
CA PRO A 102 11.91 -14.47 -10.16
C PRO A 102 11.75 -15.37 -11.39
N LEU A 103 12.57 -16.42 -11.49
CA LEU A 103 12.69 -17.24 -12.70
C LEU A 103 11.78 -18.46 -12.71
N ALA A 104 11.68 -19.17 -11.58
CA ALA A 104 10.99 -20.46 -11.58
C ALA A 104 10.50 -20.88 -10.18
N LEU A 105 9.41 -21.62 -10.19
CA LEU A 105 9.00 -22.46 -9.06
C LEU A 105 9.76 -23.79 -9.16
N THR A 106 10.97 -23.83 -8.62
CA THR A 106 11.88 -24.98 -8.70
C THR A 106 11.32 -26.25 -8.03
N ALA A 107 11.92 -27.40 -8.26
CA ALA A 107 11.53 -28.65 -7.61
C ALA A 107 11.65 -28.55 -6.08
N ARG A 108 12.71 -27.88 -5.56
CA ARG A 108 12.91 -27.61 -4.14
C ARG A 108 11.76 -26.79 -3.56
N VAL A 109 11.44 -25.63 -4.19
CA VAL A 109 10.35 -24.74 -3.73
C VAL A 109 8.99 -25.46 -3.80
N ARG A 110 8.76 -26.27 -4.85
CA ARG A 110 7.51 -27.05 -4.94
C ARG A 110 7.39 -28.14 -3.89
N ARG A 111 8.50 -28.76 -3.46
CA ARG A 111 8.52 -29.71 -2.36
C ARG A 111 8.22 -29.03 -1.05
N ASP A 112 8.91 -27.95 -0.72
CA ASP A 112 8.69 -27.14 0.47
C ASP A 112 7.25 -26.64 0.55
N LEU A 113 6.70 -26.13 -0.57
CA LEU A 113 5.31 -25.70 -0.65
C LEU A 113 4.31 -26.86 -0.42
N ALA A 114 4.64 -28.07 -0.88
CA ALA A 114 3.79 -29.25 -0.67
C ALA A 114 3.85 -29.75 0.78
N GLU A 115 5.01 -29.69 1.42
CA GLU A 115 5.22 -30.03 2.84
C GLU A 115 4.54 -29.00 3.75
N PHE A 116 4.61 -27.72 3.43
CA PHE A 116 3.89 -26.65 4.14
C PHE A 116 2.37 -26.83 4.06
N ASN A 117 1.87 -27.43 2.97
CA ASN A 117 0.46 -27.76 2.76
C ASN A 117 -0.48 -26.55 2.99
N PRO A 118 -0.32 -25.43 2.25
CA PRO A 118 -1.14 -24.24 2.44
C PRO A 118 -2.61 -24.48 2.07
N ASN A 119 -3.53 -23.75 2.71
CA ASN A 119 -4.92 -23.66 2.28
C ASN A 119 -5.22 -22.35 1.53
N VAL A 120 -4.28 -21.38 1.55
CA VAL A 120 -4.32 -20.18 0.74
C VAL A 120 -2.98 -19.93 0.07
N VAL A 121 -3.00 -19.63 -1.22
CA VAL A 121 -1.87 -19.09 -1.97
C VAL A 121 -2.15 -17.64 -2.28
N HIS A 122 -1.34 -16.73 -1.74
CA HIS A 122 -1.44 -15.29 -1.96
C HIS A 122 -0.29 -14.84 -2.87
N VAL A 123 -0.59 -14.19 -3.99
CA VAL A 123 0.40 -13.64 -4.92
C VAL A 123 0.33 -12.11 -4.93
N SER A 124 1.46 -11.43 -4.70
CA SER A 124 1.56 -9.98 -4.65
C SER A 124 2.15 -9.35 -5.92
N SER A 125 2.60 -10.17 -6.86
CA SER A 125 3.11 -9.69 -8.15
C SER A 125 2.67 -10.58 -9.31
N PRO A 126 2.38 -9.99 -10.48
CA PRO A 126 1.95 -10.74 -11.68
C PRO A 126 3.15 -11.30 -12.47
N ASP A 127 4.19 -11.72 -11.77
CA ASP A 127 5.39 -12.30 -12.34
C ASP A 127 5.24 -13.79 -12.69
N PHE A 128 6.29 -14.37 -13.26
CA PHE A 128 6.30 -15.75 -13.68
C PHE A 128 6.07 -16.74 -12.54
N VAL A 129 6.65 -16.49 -11.37
CA VAL A 129 6.49 -17.35 -10.18
C VAL A 129 5.07 -17.25 -9.63
N GLY A 130 4.49 -16.06 -9.59
CA GLY A 130 3.08 -15.84 -9.22
C GLY A 130 2.13 -16.64 -10.11
N HIS A 131 2.33 -16.59 -11.44
CA HIS A 131 1.55 -17.42 -12.39
C HIS A 131 1.69 -18.92 -12.14
N ARG A 132 2.89 -19.40 -11.80
CA ARG A 132 3.16 -20.81 -11.50
C ARG A 132 2.58 -21.21 -10.14
N ALA A 133 2.64 -20.35 -9.15
CA ALA A 133 2.04 -20.56 -7.83
C ALA A 133 0.51 -20.71 -7.91
N VAL A 134 -0.16 -19.81 -8.63
CA VAL A 134 -1.61 -19.93 -8.89
C VAL A 134 -1.94 -21.21 -9.66
N SER A 135 -1.11 -21.61 -10.65
CA SER A 135 -1.31 -22.88 -11.37
C SER A 135 -1.16 -24.10 -10.46
N TRP A 136 -0.21 -24.05 -9.52
CA TRP A 136 0.03 -25.08 -8.54
C TRP A 136 -1.16 -25.21 -7.56
N ALA A 137 -1.62 -24.07 -7.03
CA ALA A 137 -2.79 -24.01 -6.13
C ALA A 137 -4.06 -24.58 -6.79
N ARG A 138 -4.37 -24.13 -8.01
CA ARG A 138 -5.57 -24.58 -8.73
C ARG A 138 -5.57 -26.08 -8.97
N ARG A 139 -4.42 -26.69 -9.33
CA ARG A 139 -4.32 -28.15 -9.51
C ARG A 139 -4.57 -28.94 -8.21
N ARG A 140 -4.35 -28.29 -7.07
CA ARG A 140 -4.57 -28.89 -5.73
C ARG A 140 -5.86 -28.45 -5.06
N LYS A 141 -6.71 -27.71 -5.78
CA LYS A 141 -7.98 -27.18 -5.27
C LYS A 141 -7.80 -26.24 -4.07
N ILE A 142 -6.64 -25.58 -3.98
CA ILE A 142 -6.30 -24.59 -2.96
C ILE A 142 -6.76 -23.22 -3.45
N ALA A 143 -7.30 -22.40 -2.52
CA ALA A 143 -7.70 -21.03 -2.81
C ALA A 143 -6.51 -20.17 -3.23
N ALA A 144 -6.67 -19.36 -4.28
CA ALA A 144 -5.66 -18.41 -4.73
C ALA A 144 -6.21 -16.99 -4.66
N VAL A 145 -5.48 -16.09 -4.02
CA VAL A 145 -5.78 -14.66 -3.99
C VAL A 145 -4.62 -13.85 -4.55
N ALA A 146 -4.92 -12.68 -5.08
CA ALA A 146 -3.89 -11.75 -5.54
C ALA A 146 -4.04 -10.42 -4.82
N SER A 147 -2.91 -9.72 -4.59
CA SER A 147 -2.91 -8.32 -4.18
C SER A 147 -2.20 -7.45 -5.19
N VAL A 148 -2.79 -6.30 -5.49
CA VAL A 148 -2.23 -5.31 -6.41
C VAL A 148 -1.58 -4.21 -5.59
N HIS A 149 -0.28 -4.04 -5.76
CA HIS A 149 0.50 -3.00 -5.09
C HIS A 149 0.99 -1.94 -6.07
N THR A 150 1.20 -2.34 -7.32
CA THR A 150 1.76 -1.52 -8.39
C THR A 150 0.98 -1.78 -9.68
N ARG A 151 0.72 -0.71 -10.42
CA ARG A 151 0.12 -0.80 -11.74
C ARG A 151 1.20 -1.00 -12.79
N PHE A 152 1.62 -2.26 -12.98
CA PHE A 152 2.68 -2.62 -13.91
C PHE A 152 2.34 -2.26 -15.38
N ASP A 153 1.07 -2.18 -15.73
CA ASP A 153 0.62 -1.75 -17.06
C ASP A 153 1.03 -0.29 -17.37
N THR A 154 1.02 0.60 -16.37
CA THR A 154 1.41 2.00 -16.57
C THR A 154 2.92 2.21 -16.64
N TYR A 155 3.72 1.28 -16.13
CA TYR A 155 5.18 1.38 -16.17
C TYR A 155 5.73 1.34 -17.60
N CYS A 156 5.07 0.62 -18.51
CA CYS A 156 5.48 0.58 -19.91
C CYS A 156 5.57 1.97 -20.54
N ALA A 157 4.68 2.90 -20.17
CA ALA A 157 4.67 4.26 -20.68
C ALA A 157 5.91 5.06 -20.27
N TYR A 158 6.38 4.90 -19.02
CA TYR A 158 7.56 5.61 -18.49
C TYR A 158 8.87 5.22 -19.18
N TYR A 159 8.93 4.00 -19.70
CA TYR A 159 10.13 3.52 -20.41
C TYR A 159 10.01 3.59 -21.94
N GLY A 160 9.03 4.33 -22.47
CA GLY A 160 8.80 4.45 -23.90
C GLY A 160 8.31 3.15 -24.58
N LEU A 161 7.79 2.22 -23.77
CA LEU A 161 7.34 0.89 -24.23
C LEU A 161 5.81 0.76 -24.22
N GLN A 162 5.08 1.85 -24.56
CA GLN A 162 3.62 1.88 -24.55
C GLN A 162 2.99 0.76 -25.41
N PHE A 163 3.68 0.33 -26.48
CA PHE A 163 3.23 -0.76 -27.33
C PHE A 163 3.14 -2.12 -26.62
N LEU A 164 3.85 -2.29 -25.47
CA LEU A 164 3.78 -3.50 -24.63
C LEU A 164 2.65 -3.45 -23.58
N GLU A 165 1.99 -2.32 -23.39
CA GLU A 165 0.91 -2.18 -22.40
C GLU A 165 -0.23 -3.19 -22.60
N PRO A 166 -0.74 -3.45 -23.82
CA PRO A 166 -1.78 -4.47 -24.03
C PRO A 166 -1.32 -5.88 -23.64
N LEU A 167 -0.05 -6.21 -23.89
CA LEU A 167 0.54 -7.49 -23.51
C LEU A 167 0.65 -7.60 -21.98
N ALA A 168 1.19 -6.59 -21.32
CA ALA A 168 1.27 -6.54 -19.86
C ALA A 168 -0.11 -6.68 -19.22
N ARG A 169 -1.10 -5.95 -19.74
CA ARG A 169 -2.50 -6.03 -19.29
C ARG A 169 -3.09 -7.43 -19.47
N ASN A 170 -2.82 -8.11 -20.58
CA ASN A 170 -3.28 -9.48 -20.81
C ASN A 170 -2.62 -10.49 -19.87
N ILE A 171 -1.34 -10.34 -19.57
CA ILE A 171 -0.63 -11.18 -18.59
C ILE A 171 -1.26 -11.00 -17.20
N MET A 172 -1.47 -9.77 -16.76
CA MET A 172 -2.14 -9.45 -15.48
C MET A 172 -3.55 -10.01 -15.43
N ARG A 173 -4.35 -9.78 -16.49
CA ARG A 173 -5.71 -10.32 -16.60
C ARG A 173 -5.73 -11.84 -16.48
N ARG A 174 -4.81 -12.53 -17.17
CA ARG A 174 -4.71 -14.00 -17.11
C ARG A 174 -4.37 -14.50 -15.70
N LEU A 175 -3.59 -13.77 -14.92
CA LEU A 175 -3.33 -14.11 -13.52
C LEU A 175 -4.57 -13.87 -12.66
N TYR A 176 -5.10 -12.65 -12.69
CA TYR A 176 -6.18 -12.21 -11.79
C TYR A 176 -7.47 -12.99 -12.02
N HIS A 177 -7.84 -13.32 -13.25
CA HIS A 177 -8.99 -14.20 -13.54
C HIS A 177 -8.91 -15.60 -12.92
N ARG A 178 -7.72 -16.03 -12.57
CA ARG A 178 -7.48 -17.36 -11.99
C ARG A 178 -7.46 -17.35 -10.48
N CYS A 179 -7.50 -16.18 -9.87
CA CYS A 179 -7.63 -15.99 -8.43
C CYS A 179 -9.11 -15.87 -8.04
N GLU A 180 -9.46 -16.36 -6.87
CA GLU A 180 -10.81 -16.25 -6.30
C GLU A 180 -11.15 -14.81 -5.99
N ILE A 181 -10.17 -14.05 -5.46
CA ILE A 181 -10.30 -12.64 -5.07
C ILE A 181 -9.05 -11.89 -5.50
N VAL A 182 -9.23 -10.62 -5.86
CA VAL A 182 -8.14 -9.65 -6.07
C VAL A 182 -8.29 -8.52 -5.06
N MET A 183 -7.27 -8.30 -4.26
CA MET A 183 -7.21 -7.21 -3.29
C MET A 183 -6.49 -6.00 -3.87
N VAL A 184 -7.05 -4.82 -3.69
CA VAL A 184 -6.51 -3.55 -4.21
C VAL A 184 -6.44 -2.49 -3.12
N PRO A 185 -5.51 -1.51 -3.21
CA PRO A 185 -5.31 -0.56 -2.13
C PRO A 185 -6.40 0.52 -2.03
N ALA A 186 -7.14 0.78 -3.11
CA ALA A 186 -8.08 1.88 -3.17
C ALA A 186 -9.22 1.62 -4.16
N GLU A 187 -10.36 2.28 -3.97
CA GLU A 187 -11.55 2.14 -4.84
C GLU A 187 -11.26 2.64 -6.27
N SER A 188 -10.43 3.68 -6.44
CA SER A 188 -9.99 4.13 -7.75
C SER A 188 -9.30 3.02 -8.55
N THR A 189 -8.42 2.26 -7.90
CA THR A 189 -7.77 1.08 -8.51
C THR A 189 -8.78 -0.03 -8.77
N ALA A 190 -9.73 -0.27 -7.86
CA ALA A 190 -10.80 -1.25 -8.04
C ALA A 190 -11.65 -0.93 -9.28
N ALA A 191 -12.05 0.34 -9.44
CA ALA A 191 -12.84 0.81 -10.58
C ALA A 191 -12.13 0.54 -11.92
N ILE A 192 -10.82 0.83 -12.00
CA ILE A 192 -10.02 0.57 -13.20
C ILE A 192 -9.96 -0.94 -13.50
N LEU A 193 -9.68 -1.77 -12.49
CA LEU A 193 -9.58 -3.22 -12.70
C LEU A 193 -10.92 -3.85 -13.05
N ARG A 194 -12.05 -3.34 -12.52
CA ARG A 194 -13.40 -3.74 -12.91
C ARG A 194 -13.68 -3.37 -14.38
N ALA A 195 -13.39 -2.11 -14.78
CA ALA A 195 -13.54 -1.65 -16.15
C ALA A 195 -12.69 -2.47 -17.13
N GLN A 196 -11.49 -2.86 -16.74
CA GLN A 196 -10.60 -3.74 -17.50
C GLN A 196 -10.99 -5.22 -17.40
N ARG A 197 -12.05 -5.56 -16.67
CA ARG A 197 -12.52 -6.94 -16.44
C ARG A 197 -11.41 -7.86 -15.93
N MET A 198 -10.60 -7.40 -14.98
CA MET A 198 -9.46 -8.15 -14.44
C MET A 198 -9.89 -9.28 -13.49
N ASN A 199 -10.92 -9.08 -12.69
CA ASN A 199 -11.56 -10.08 -11.84
C ASN A 199 -12.99 -9.62 -11.52
N ARG A 200 -13.87 -10.56 -11.11
CA ARG A 200 -15.25 -10.27 -10.68
C ARG A 200 -15.31 -9.89 -9.20
N ASP A 201 -14.43 -10.47 -8.39
CA ASP A 201 -14.38 -10.26 -6.94
C ASP A 201 -13.13 -9.45 -6.57
N ILE A 202 -13.34 -8.15 -6.43
CA ILE A 202 -12.30 -7.20 -6.05
C ILE A 202 -12.65 -6.61 -4.68
N THR A 203 -11.73 -6.75 -3.73
CA THR A 203 -11.85 -6.29 -2.34
C THR A 203 -10.82 -5.21 -2.06
N ILE A 204 -11.19 -4.23 -1.23
CA ILE A 204 -10.26 -3.18 -0.81
C ILE A 204 -9.40 -3.69 0.34
N TRP A 205 -8.09 -3.63 0.16
CA TRP A 205 -7.07 -3.77 1.18
C TRP A 205 -6.20 -2.53 1.16
N THR A 206 -6.63 -1.51 1.88
CA THR A 206 -5.98 -0.20 1.94
C THR A 206 -4.66 -0.25 2.76
N ARG A 207 -4.13 0.89 3.14
CA ARG A 207 -2.92 1.01 3.95
C ARG A 207 -3.23 1.67 5.27
N GLY A 208 -2.58 1.19 6.31
CA GLY A 208 -2.59 1.81 7.62
C GLY A 208 -1.39 2.73 7.83
N ILE A 209 -1.39 3.41 8.94
CA ILE A 209 -0.30 4.27 9.40
C ILE A 209 0.19 3.82 10.78
N ASP A 210 1.47 3.95 11.00
CA ASP A 210 2.09 3.80 12.31
C ASP A 210 1.98 5.13 13.08
N ARG A 211 0.94 5.24 13.91
CA ARG A 211 0.63 6.47 14.64
C ARG A 211 1.58 6.74 15.81
N GLU A 212 2.29 5.72 16.29
CA GLU A 212 3.35 5.90 17.29
C GLU A 212 4.58 6.52 16.65
N GLN A 213 4.90 6.11 15.44
CA GLN A 213 6.00 6.66 14.66
C GLN A 213 5.65 8.03 14.10
N PHE A 214 4.56 8.16 13.34
CA PHE A 214 4.15 9.40 12.67
C PHE A 214 3.05 10.09 13.46
N ASN A 215 3.38 11.20 14.10
CA ASN A 215 2.45 12.05 14.82
C ASN A 215 3.02 13.47 14.97
N PRO A 216 2.17 14.49 15.25
CA PRO A 216 2.63 15.89 15.38
C PRO A 216 3.62 16.12 16.52
N GLY A 217 3.60 15.28 17.56
CA GLY A 217 4.53 15.38 18.70
C GLY A 217 5.99 15.06 18.33
N ARG A 218 6.26 14.60 17.10
CA ARG A 218 7.62 14.40 16.57
C ARG A 218 8.24 15.69 16.03
N ARG A 219 7.49 16.79 15.93
CA ARG A 219 8.02 18.09 15.49
C ARG A 219 9.10 18.56 16.45
N ASP A 220 10.26 18.92 15.91
CA ASP A 220 11.45 19.31 16.67
C ASP A 220 12.02 20.63 16.12
N LEU A 221 11.76 21.73 16.83
CA LEU A 221 12.23 23.06 16.46
C LEU A 221 13.74 23.22 16.62
N ALA A 222 14.34 22.53 17.61
CA ALA A 222 15.79 22.56 17.77
C ALA A 222 16.49 21.87 16.60
N TRP A 223 15.97 20.76 16.17
CA TRP A 223 16.47 20.07 14.99
C TRP A 223 16.27 20.92 13.71
N ARG A 224 15.12 21.59 13.52
CA ARG A 224 14.92 22.53 12.39
C ARG A 224 16.01 23.59 12.33
N ARG A 225 16.30 24.25 13.45
CA ARG A 225 17.36 25.28 13.53
C ARG A 225 18.73 24.68 13.22
N SER A 226 19.00 23.44 13.66
CA SER A 226 20.30 22.78 13.41
C SER A 226 20.57 22.48 11.95
N ILE A 227 19.51 22.34 11.13
CA ILE A 227 19.61 22.16 9.68
C ILE A 227 19.38 23.44 8.89
N GLY A 228 19.30 24.60 9.55
CA GLY A 228 19.20 25.92 8.91
C GLY A 228 17.80 26.36 8.54
N ILE A 229 16.74 25.81 9.16
CA ILE A 229 15.35 26.28 9.02
C ILE A 229 14.95 27.06 10.28
N ALA A 230 14.64 28.33 10.13
CA ALA A 230 14.17 29.17 11.22
C ALA A 230 12.74 28.82 11.66
N ASP A 231 12.34 29.23 12.88
CA ASP A 231 11.04 28.84 13.45
C ASP A 231 9.85 29.46 12.69
N ASP A 232 10.05 30.63 12.07
CA ASP A 232 9.07 31.38 11.28
C ASP A 232 9.09 31.04 9.78
N GLU A 233 10.09 30.29 9.31
CA GLU A 233 10.15 29.84 7.92
C GLU A 233 9.18 28.68 7.69
N VAL A 234 8.58 28.62 6.50
CA VAL A 234 7.71 27.53 6.06
C VAL A 234 8.52 26.53 5.27
N ALA A 235 8.56 25.26 5.73
CA ALA A 235 9.25 24.16 5.08
C ALA A 235 8.30 23.33 4.21
N ILE A 236 8.55 23.29 2.89
CA ILE A 236 7.86 22.43 1.94
C ILE A 236 8.67 21.16 1.77
N ALA A 237 8.08 20.01 2.12
CA ALA A 237 8.75 18.72 2.07
C ALA A 237 8.45 17.97 0.77
N PHE A 238 9.48 17.33 0.22
CA PHE A 238 9.38 16.13 -0.62
C PHE A 238 9.72 14.92 0.23
N LEU A 239 8.96 13.85 0.11
CA LEU A 239 9.26 12.57 0.76
C LEU A 239 9.15 11.42 -0.24
N GLY A 240 10.22 10.64 -0.40
CA GLY A 240 10.21 9.44 -1.23
C GLY A 240 11.52 9.14 -1.92
N ARG A 241 11.55 8.09 -2.73
CA ARG A 241 12.70 7.81 -3.59
C ARG A 241 12.89 8.95 -4.58
N VAL A 242 14.11 9.41 -4.73
CA VAL A 242 14.47 10.51 -5.65
C VAL A 242 14.66 9.91 -7.05
N VAL A 243 13.52 9.70 -7.74
CA VAL A 243 13.41 9.14 -9.10
C VAL A 243 12.41 9.95 -9.92
N MET A 244 12.64 10.10 -11.23
CA MET A 244 11.84 10.99 -12.09
C MET A 244 10.34 10.65 -12.10
N GLU A 245 9.98 9.36 -11.97
CA GLU A 245 8.57 8.91 -11.90
C GLU A 245 7.80 9.43 -10.67
N LYS A 246 8.48 10.14 -9.75
CA LYS A 246 7.84 10.84 -8.61
C LYS A 246 7.49 12.30 -8.93
N GLY A 247 7.68 12.74 -10.19
CA GLY A 247 7.35 14.10 -10.64
C GLY A 247 8.34 15.14 -10.10
N LEU A 248 9.64 14.79 -10.04
CA LEU A 248 10.68 15.70 -9.54
C LEU A 248 10.80 16.96 -10.38
N ASP A 249 10.56 16.88 -11.68
CA ASP A 249 10.50 17.98 -12.63
C ASP A 249 9.35 18.94 -12.28
N VAL A 250 8.15 18.40 -12.11
CA VAL A 250 6.97 19.20 -11.70
C VAL A 250 7.19 19.81 -10.30
N PHE A 251 7.84 19.07 -9.38
CA PHE A 251 8.20 19.61 -8.07
C PHE A 251 9.14 20.83 -8.21
N ALA A 252 10.23 20.69 -8.97
CA ALA A 252 11.20 21.76 -9.16
C ALA A 252 10.56 22.98 -9.83
N ASP A 253 9.79 22.76 -10.89
CA ASP A 253 9.09 23.84 -11.62
C ASP A 253 8.06 24.56 -10.74
N ALA A 254 7.35 23.85 -9.88
CA ALA A 254 6.42 24.44 -8.90
C ALA A 254 7.16 25.33 -7.87
N ILE A 255 8.31 24.86 -7.37
CA ILE A 255 9.16 25.67 -6.48
C ILE A 255 9.68 26.92 -7.17
N HIS A 256 10.20 26.80 -8.40
CA HIS A 256 10.64 27.96 -9.19
C HIS A 256 9.49 28.95 -9.45
N ALA A 257 8.28 28.45 -9.72
CA ALA A 257 7.11 29.30 -9.88
C ALA A 257 6.77 30.04 -8.57
N LEU A 258 6.90 29.38 -7.42
CA LEU A 258 6.68 29.98 -6.11
C LEU A 258 7.74 31.05 -5.79
N GLU A 259 9.02 30.82 -6.14
CA GLU A 259 10.12 31.78 -6.04
C GLU A 259 9.85 33.03 -6.92
N ARG A 260 9.43 32.85 -8.18
CA ARG A 260 9.05 33.99 -9.08
C ARG A 260 7.93 34.83 -8.49
N ARG A 261 7.06 34.27 -7.68
CA ARG A 261 5.98 34.98 -6.95
C ARG A 261 6.47 35.68 -5.66
N GLY A 262 7.76 35.59 -5.36
CA GLY A 262 8.35 36.20 -4.16
C GLY A 262 7.88 35.62 -2.85
N VAL A 263 7.51 34.35 -2.82
CA VAL A 263 7.01 33.65 -1.63
C VAL A 263 8.18 33.00 -0.92
N ALA A 264 8.52 33.49 0.29
CA ALA A 264 9.61 32.96 1.09
C ALA A 264 9.26 31.57 1.64
N HIS A 265 10.13 30.59 1.44
CA HIS A 265 9.98 29.22 1.90
C HIS A 265 11.32 28.48 1.95
N ARG A 266 11.32 27.32 2.58
CA ARG A 266 12.43 26.35 2.53
C ARG A 266 11.97 25.05 1.86
N VAL A 267 12.87 24.38 1.16
CA VAL A 267 12.61 23.07 0.58
C VAL A 267 13.39 22.02 1.36
N LEU A 268 12.70 20.97 1.81
CA LEU A 268 13.25 19.83 2.52
C LEU A 268 13.04 18.56 1.71
N VAL A 269 14.10 17.94 1.20
CA VAL A 269 14.05 16.69 0.44
C VAL A 269 14.43 15.52 1.34
N ILE A 270 13.48 14.63 1.62
CA ILE A 270 13.62 13.46 2.48
C ILE A 270 13.61 12.21 1.60
N GLY A 271 14.78 11.66 1.35
CA GLY A 271 14.94 10.48 0.51
C GLY A 271 16.20 10.47 -0.31
N GLU A 272 16.43 9.34 -0.98
CA GLU A 272 17.62 9.09 -1.80
C GLU A 272 17.20 8.46 -3.13
N GLY A 273 18.04 8.57 -4.15
CA GLY A 273 17.81 7.91 -5.43
C GLY A 273 18.68 8.41 -6.57
N PRO A 274 18.65 7.71 -7.72
CA PRO A 274 19.55 7.98 -8.85
C PRO A 274 19.34 9.37 -9.48
N ALA A 275 18.18 10.01 -9.30
CA ALA A 275 17.91 11.34 -9.83
C ALA A 275 18.34 12.47 -8.86
N ARG A 276 18.94 12.16 -7.70
CA ARG A 276 19.40 13.16 -6.73
C ARG A 276 20.34 14.21 -7.33
N PRO A 277 21.41 13.86 -8.12
CA PRO A 277 22.30 14.86 -8.68
C PRO A 277 21.58 15.86 -9.58
N TRP A 278 20.59 15.39 -10.36
CA TRP A 278 19.74 16.27 -11.17
C TRP A 278 18.88 17.17 -10.28
N PHE A 279 18.26 16.61 -9.24
CA PHE A 279 17.35 17.36 -8.38
C PHE A 279 18.07 18.44 -7.55
N GLU A 280 19.32 18.17 -7.09
CA GLU A 280 20.18 19.15 -6.45
C GLU A 280 20.55 20.30 -7.38
N GLN A 281 20.76 20.02 -8.68
CA GLN A 281 21.01 21.06 -9.68
C GLN A 281 19.80 21.97 -9.92
N GLN A 282 18.58 21.39 -9.87
CA GLN A 282 17.35 22.18 -10.03
C GLN A 282 17.05 23.01 -8.77
N LEU A 283 17.35 22.51 -7.60
CA LEU A 283 17.01 23.13 -6.31
C LEU A 283 18.27 23.30 -5.43
N PRO A 284 19.20 24.19 -5.80
CA PRO A 284 20.49 24.31 -5.11
C PRO A 284 20.37 24.83 -3.65
N ASN A 285 19.24 25.45 -3.31
CA ASN A 285 18.96 25.95 -1.95
C ASN A 285 18.17 24.98 -1.09
N ALA A 286 17.79 23.78 -1.63
CA ALA A 286 17.06 22.77 -0.89
C ALA A 286 17.97 21.99 0.07
N LEU A 287 17.38 21.53 1.16
CA LEU A 287 18.05 20.70 2.16
C LEU A 287 17.80 19.22 1.84
N PHE A 288 18.83 18.51 1.43
CA PHE A 288 18.76 17.09 1.10
C PHE A 288 19.24 16.24 2.26
N LEU A 289 18.32 15.53 2.93
CA LEU A 289 18.64 14.69 4.09
C LEU A 289 19.17 13.30 3.72
N GLY A 290 18.99 12.88 2.46
CA GLY A 290 19.27 11.52 2.05
C GLY A 290 18.25 10.52 2.59
N GLU A 291 18.63 9.23 2.64
CA GLU A 291 17.77 8.18 3.18
C GLU A 291 17.74 8.23 4.70
N VAL A 292 16.61 8.59 5.27
CA VAL A 292 16.33 8.52 6.71
C VAL A 292 15.15 7.60 6.98
N THR A 293 15.15 6.91 8.13
CA THR A 293 14.13 5.90 8.46
C THR A 293 13.71 5.98 9.92
N GLY A 294 12.63 5.27 10.29
CA GLY A 294 12.21 5.18 11.68
C GLY A 294 11.89 6.54 12.30
N THR A 295 12.40 6.77 13.50
CA THR A 295 12.15 7.98 14.29
C THR A 295 12.71 9.24 13.62
N GLU A 296 13.86 9.14 12.93
CA GLU A 296 14.47 10.26 12.22
C GLU A 296 13.60 10.72 11.04
N LEU A 297 13.03 9.77 10.28
CA LEU A 297 12.08 10.09 9.24
C LEU A 297 10.85 10.80 9.80
N ALA A 298 10.29 10.26 10.86
CA ALA A 298 9.10 10.85 11.50
C ALA A 298 9.38 12.26 12.05
N ARG A 299 10.57 12.49 12.66
CA ARG A 299 11.02 13.80 13.10
C ARG A 299 11.16 14.77 11.94
N ALA A 300 11.84 14.37 10.87
CA ALA A 300 12.05 15.20 9.69
C ALA A 300 10.71 15.62 9.05
N LEU A 301 9.81 14.65 8.85
CA LEU A 301 8.50 14.91 8.26
C LEU A 301 7.62 15.79 9.15
N ALA A 302 7.51 15.48 10.45
CA ALA A 302 6.71 16.28 11.39
C ALA A 302 7.27 17.70 11.59
N SER A 303 8.56 17.89 11.30
CA SER A 303 9.21 19.19 11.37
C SER A 303 9.07 20.02 10.09
N ALA A 304 8.47 19.49 9.03
CA ALA A 304 8.01 20.26 7.88
C ALA A 304 6.67 20.96 8.16
N ASP A 305 6.17 21.72 7.18
CA ASP A 305 4.93 22.50 7.30
C ASP A 305 3.91 22.14 6.21
N ILE A 306 4.35 21.66 5.05
CA ILE A 306 3.53 21.27 3.90
C ILE A 306 4.21 20.07 3.23
N LEU A 307 3.43 19.05 2.81
CA LEU A 307 3.93 18.04 1.87
C LEU A 307 3.53 18.44 0.45
N LEU A 308 4.50 18.46 -0.48
CA LEU A 308 4.25 18.55 -1.92
C LEU A 308 4.52 17.16 -2.55
N ASN A 309 3.48 16.57 -3.15
CA ASN A 309 3.55 15.26 -3.81
C ASN A 309 2.98 15.33 -5.25
N PRO A 310 3.79 15.67 -6.25
CA PRO A 310 3.34 15.75 -7.64
C PRO A 310 3.26 14.39 -8.35
N SER A 311 3.54 13.29 -7.66
CA SER A 311 3.54 11.94 -8.25
C SER A 311 2.16 11.51 -8.75
N THR A 312 2.09 11.05 -10.01
CA THR A 312 0.89 10.48 -10.63
C THR A 312 0.88 8.96 -10.63
N THR A 313 1.98 8.32 -10.23
CA THR A 313 2.19 6.86 -10.36
C THR A 313 1.82 6.04 -9.14
N GLU A 314 1.49 6.68 -8.04
CA GLU A 314 1.22 5.99 -6.78
C GLU A 314 -0.12 5.24 -6.82
N ALA A 315 -0.09 3.97 -6.43
CA ALA A 315 -1.30 3.17 -6.29
C ALA A 315 -2.11 3.52 -5.03
N PHE A 316 -1.44 4.08 -4.00
CA PHE A 316 -2.06 4.50 -2.74
C PHE A 316 -1.55 5.85 -2.25
N GLY A 317 -0.24 6.04 -2.03
CA GLY A 317 0.34 7.28 -1.50
C GLY A 317 0.64 7.20 0.00
N ASN A 318 1.47 6.25 0.41
CA ASN A 318 1.87 6.11 1.83
C ASN A 318 2.43 7.41 2.42
N VAL A 319 3.29 8.10 1.66
CA VAL A 319 3.91 9.38 2.09
C VAL A 319 2.87 10.46 2.39
N THR A 320 1.75 10.46 1.66
CA THR A 320 0.61 11.35 1.88
C THR A 320 -0.03 11.08 3.25
N VAL A 321 -0.27 9.81 3.58
CA VAL A 321 -0.85 9.43 4.89
C VAL A 321 0.15 9.69 6.02
N GLU A 322 1.44 9.46 5.82
CA GLU A 322 2.50 9.76 6.77
C GLU A 322 2.56 11.27 7.10
N ALA A 323 2.45 12.13 6.07
CA ALA A 323 2.37 13.57 6.26
C ALA A 323 1.09 14.01 7.00
N MET A 324 -0.07 13.46 6.60
CA MET A 324 -1.34 13.72 7.29
C MET A 324 -1.29 13.28 8.75
N ALA A 325 -0.64 12.15 9.05
CA ALA A 325 -0.45 11.68 10.43
C ALA A 325 0.45 12.62 11.25
N CYS A 326 1.34 13.39 10.60
CA CYS A 326 2.12 14.45 11.20
C CYS A 326 1.40 15.82 11.22
N ALA A 327 0.11 15.87 10.87
CA ALA A 327 -0.71 17.08 10.76
C ALA A 327 -0.19 18.08 9.70
N LEU A 328 0.40 17.61 8.61
CA LEU A 328 0.77 18.44 7.47
C LEU A 328 -0.39 18.47 6.46
N PRO A 329 -0.77 19.65 5.94
CA PRO A 329 -1.58 19.72 4.73
C PRO A 329 -0.78 19.18 3.54
N VAL A 330 -1.48 18.56 2.61
CA VAL A 330 -0.86 17.92 1.44
C VAL A 330 -1.28 18.65 0.19
N VAL A 331 -0.31 19.05 -0.66
CA VAL A 331 -0.55 19.48 -2.02
C VAL A 331 -0.13 18.34 -2.95
N ALA A 332 -1.07 17.74 -3.66
CA ALA A 332 -0.82 16.53 -4.43
C ALA A 332 -1.43 16.59 -5.83
N ALA A 333 -0.77 15.95 -6.80
CA ALA A 333 -1.36 15.71 -8.12
C ALA A 333 -2.64 14.87 -8.02
N ILE A 334 -3.64 15.16 -8.83
CA ILE A 334 -4.79 14.28 -9.04
C ILE A 334 -4.31 12.96 -9.61
N SER A 335 -4.37 11.91 -8.81
CA SER A 335 -3.91 10.56 -9.18
C SER A 335 -4.78 9.49 -8.51
N THR A 336 -4.61 8.24 -8.92
CA THR A 336 -5.31 7.11 -8.29
C THR A 336 -4.97 6.94 -6.80
N GLY A 337 -3.78 7.36 -6.37
CA GLY A 337 -3.36 7.33 -4.97
C GLY A 337 -3.94 8.50 -4.18
N SER A 338 -3.73 9.71 -4.64
CA SER A 338 -4.06 10.94 -3.90
C SER A 338 -5.57 11.16 -3.72
N THR A 339 -6.39 10.90 -4.74
CA THR A 339 -7.85 11.16 -4.73
C THR A 339 -8.63 10.32 -3.71
N ASN A 340 -8.06 9.22 -3.21
CA ASN A 340 -8.70 8.42 -2.15
C ASN A 340 -8.32 8.87 -0.74
N ILE A 341 -7.30 9.72 -0.61
CA ILE A 341 -6.71 10.10 0.68
C ILE A 341 -6.91 11.58 0.93
N VAL A 342 -6.53 12.43 -0.03
CA VAL A 342 -6.65 13.88 0.07
C VAL A 342 -8.08 14.30 -0.27
N ARG A 343 -8.71 15.06 0.63
CA ARG A 343 -9.99 15.73 0.41
C ARG A 343 -9.70 17.16 0.03
N ASP A 344 -9.89 17.49 -1.25
CA ASP A 344 -9.62 18.82 -1.78
C ASP A 344 -10.34 19.92 -0.97
N GLY A 345 -9.60 20.99 -0.65
CA GLY A 345 -10.10 22.10 0.17
C GLY A 345 -10.38 21.75 1.65
N THR A 346 -10.04 20.54 2.12
CA THR A 346 -10.30 20.09 3.50
C THR A 346 -9.05 19.55 4.18
N THR A 347 -8.36 18.58 3.58
CA THR A 347 -7.13 18.00 4.14
C THR A 347 -5.89 18.38 3.36
N GLY A 348 -6.06 19.15 2.29
CA GLY A 348 -5.02 19.55 1.37
C GLY A 348 -5.58 20.16 0.10
N ALA A 349 -4.80 20.16 -0.96
CA ALA A 349 -5.21 20.56 -2.30
C ALA A 349 -4.87 19.44 -3.32
N LEU A 350 -5.81 19.16 -4.20
CA LEU A 350 -5.62 18.31 -5.38
C LEU A 350 -5.43 19.18 -6.61
N VAL A 351 -4.32 18.99 -7.31
CA VAL A 351 -3.84 19.85 -8.41
C VAL A 351 -3.83 19.03 -9.70
N THR A 352 -4.12 19.69 -10.81
CA THR A 352 -4.00 19.09 -12.14
C THR A 352 -2.56 18.57 -12.35
N PRO A 353 -2.38 17.31 -12.79
CA PRO A 353 -1.06 16.78 -13.09
C PRO A 353 -0.32 17.66 -14.11
N ASP A 354 0.99 17.75 -13.95
CA ASP A 354 1.90 18.46 -14.85
C ASP A 354 1.57 19.98 -15.02
N ASP A 355 0.91 20.59 -14.02
CA ASP A 355 0.66 22.04 -13.97
C ASP A 355 1.42 22.72 -12.79
N PRO A 356 2.70 23.10 -12.98
CA PRO A 356 3.52 23.72 -11.93
C PRO A 356 2.94 25.02 -11.39
N GLU A 357 2.22 25.78 -12.22
CA GLU A 357 1.65 27.07 -11.79
C GLU A 357 0.46 26.87 -10.85
N GLU A 358 -0.38 25.83 -11.06
CA GLU A 358 -1.45 25.47 -10.15
C GLU A 358 -0.87 24.93 -8.83
N PHE A 359 0.20 24.11 -8.89
CA PHE A 359 0.93 23.69 -7.68
C PHE A 359 1.48 24.87 -6.90
N ALA A 360 2.14 25.81 -7.56
CA ALA A 360 2.67 27.03 -6.92
C ALA A 360 1.57 27.88 -6.28
N ALA A 361 0.42 28.02 -6.94
CA ALA A 361 -0.72 28.74 -6.39
C ALA A 361 -1.31 28.06 -5.15
N ALA A 362 -1.39 26.74 -5.15
CA ALA A 362 -1.81 25.98 -3.98
C ALA A 362 -0.82 26.11 -2.82
N LEU A 363 0.49 25.99 -3.08
CA LEU A 363 1.54 26.16 -2.09
C LEU A 363 1.54 27.57 -1.50
N GLU A 364 1.42 28.63 -2.35
CA GLU A 364 1.39 30.03 -1.91
C GLU A 364 0.28 30.27 -0.88
N ARG A 365 -0.92 29.70 -1.09
CA ARG A 365 -2.03 29.80 -0.13
C ARG A 365 -1.63 29.24 1.24
N TYR A 366 -0.98 28.07 1.29
CA TYR A 366 -0.53 27.47 2.52
C TYR A 366 0.67 28.19 3.15
N VAL A 367 1.59 28.74 2.36
CA VAL A 367 2.72 29.53 2.90
C VAL A 367 2.23 30.81 3.55
N ARG A 368 1.29 31.52 2.92
CA ARG A 368 0.79 32.81 3.41
C ARG A 368 -0.27 32.71 4.51
N ASP A 369 -0.97 31.59 4.64
CA ASP A 369 -2.06 31.40 5.60
C ASP A 369 -1.76 30.27 6.61
N PRO A 370 -1.17 30.59 7.78
CA PRO A 370 -0.85 29.60 8.81
C PRO A 370 -2.10 28.96 9.42
N GLU A 371 -3.23 29.66 9.44
CA GLU A 371 -4.47 29.11 9.98
C GLU A 371 -5.07 28.07 9.01
N LEU A 372 -5.00 28.32 7.70
CA LEU A 372 -5.37 27.34 6.69
C LEU A 372 -4.49 26.08 6.78
N ARG A 373 -3.16 26.26 6.96
CA ARG A 373 -2.22 25.15 7.17
C ARG A 373 -2.62 24.29 8.36
N ARG A 374 -2.84 24.93 9.50
CA ARG A 374 -3.22 24.25 10.75
C ARG A 374 -4.53 23.49 10.57
N ARG A 375 -5.56 24.13 10.06
CA ARG A 375 -6.91 23.58 9.88
C ARG A 375 -6.92 22.36 8.96
N HIS A 376 -6.24 22.43 7.81
CA HIS A 376 -6.16 21.31 6.87
C HIS A 376 -5.24 20.19 7.37
N GLY A 377 -4.18 20.54 8.09
CA GLY A 377 -3.31 19.55 8.75
C GLY A 377 -4.06 18.74 9.82
N GLU A 378 -4.83 19.42 10.70
CA GLU A 378 -5.67 18.75 11.72
C GLU A 378 -6.76 17.87 11.10
N ALA A 379 -7.39 18.34 10.02
CA ALA A 379 -8.35 17.52 9.29
C ALA A 379 -7.69 16.29 8.64
N GLY A 380 -6.47 16.45 8.12
CA GLY A 380 -5.64 15.36 7.61
C GLY A 380 -5.30 14.34 8.70
N LEU A 381 -4.86 14.82 9.87
CA LEU A 381 -4.58 13.97 11.03
C LEU A 381 -5.79 13.14 11.45
N ALA A 382 -6.98 13.75 11.50
CA ALA A 382 -8.21 13.04 11.84
C ALA A 382 -8.51 11.90 10.86
N VAL A 383 -8.26 12.08 9.56
CA VAL A 383 -8.37 11.01 8.55
C VAL A 383 -7.32 9.93 8.80
N ALA A 384 -6.04 10.28 8.99
CA ALA A 384 -4.98 9.32 9.23
C ALA A 384 -5.22 8.48 10.50
N GLN A 385 -5.83 9.05 11.53
CA GLN A 385 -6.18 8.35 12.78
C GLN A 385 -7.19 7.22 12.57
N THR A 386 -7.95 7.20 11.49
CA THR A 386 -8.86 6.09 11.15
C THR A 386 -8.16 4.91 10.47
N MET A 387 -6.91 5.10 10.04
CA MET A 387 -6.17 4.11 9.23
C MET A 387 -5.32 3.19 10.12
N ASP A 388 -5.98 2.29 10.84
CA ASP A 388 -5.32 1.32 11.71
C ASP A 388 -4.93 0.04 10.95
N TRP A 389 -3.66 -0.39 11.09
CA TRP A 389 -3.14 -1.57 10.39
C TRP A 389 -3.84 -2.87 10.76
N ASP A 390 -4.18 -3.07 12.03
CA ASP A 390 -4.79 -4.33 12.47
C ASP A 390 -6.23 -4.44 11.96
N THR A 391 -6.98 -3.34 12.02
CA THR A 391 -8.32 -3.25 11.41
C THR A 391 -8.28 -3.51 9.90
N ILE A 392 -7.32 -2.91 9.19
CA ILE A 392 -7.15 -3.07 7.75
C ILE A 392 -6.74 -4.50 7.39
N ASN A 393 -5.81 -5.09 8.12
CA ASN A 393 -5.35 -6.46 7.87
C ASN A 393 -6.40 -7.51 8.23
N SER A 394 -7.32 -7.20 9.15
CA SER A 394 -8.46 -8.09 9.43
C SER A 394 -9.34 -8.33 8.18
N ALA A 395 -9.42 -7.35 7.28
CA ALA A 395 -10.13 -7.52 6.01
C ALA A 395 -9.47 -8.55 5.09
N VAL A 396 -8.16 -8.76 5.21
CA VAL A 396 -7.44 -9.80 4.44
C VAL A 396 -7.82 -11.20 4.93
N ILE A 397 -7.99 -11.40 6.24
CA ILE A 397 -8.49 -12.67 6.78
C ILE A 397 -9.87 -12.97 6.17
N ARG A 398 -10.79 -12.01 6.19
CA ARG A 398 -12.12 -12.17 5.57
C ARG A 398 -12.04 -12.48 4.06
N ALA A 399 -11.08 -11.88 3.36
CA ALA A 399 -10.84 -12.21 1.95
C ALA A 399 -10.33 -13.65 1.76
N TYR A 400 -9.48 -14.14 2.65
CA TYR A 400 -9.02 -15.53 2.64
C TYR A 400 -10.17 -16.51 2.93
N GLU A 401 -11.00 -16.24 3.94
CA GLU A 401 -12.20 -17.02 4.26
C GLU A 401 -13.13 -17.13 3.03
N HIS A 402 -13.42 -15.99 2.41
CA HIS A 402 -14.25 -15.94 1.20
C HIS A 402 -13.61 -16.73 0.04
N ALA A 403 -12.30 -16.61 -0.16
CA ALA A 403 -11.59 -17.32 -1.21
C ALA A 403 -11.62 -18.85 -0.98
N ILE A 404 -11.45 -19.31 0.25
CA ILE A 404 -11.52 -20.73 0.64
C ILE A 404 -12.94 -21.27 0.37
N ASP A 405 -13.97 -20.62 0.90
CA ASP A 405 -15.37 -21.02 0.70
C ASP A 405 -15.75 -21.08 -0.80
N LYS A 406 -15.37 -20.06 -1.54
CA LYS A 406 -15.59 -20.01 -3.01
C LYS A 406 -14.89 -21.17 -3.71
N ARG A 407 -13.65 -21.50 -3.37
CA ARG A 407 -12.90 -22.60 -3.95
C ARG A 407 -13.55 -23.95 -3.61
N GLU A 408 -13.99 -24.14 -2.39
CA GLU A 408 -14.70 -25.37 -1.97
C GLU A 408 -16.03 -25.57 -2.71
N ARG A 409 -16.82 -24.48 -2.83
CA ARG A 409 -18.08 -24.51 -3.61
C ARG A 409 -17.83 -24.90 -5.07
N LEU A 410 -16.84 -24.27 -5.73
CA LEU A 410 -16.46 -24.59 -7.08
C LEU A 410 -16.01 -26.05 -7.23
N THR A 411 -15.23 -26.57 -6.28
CA THR A 411 -14.78 -27.95 -6.29
C THR A 411 -15.94 -28.94 -6.15
N ARG A 412 -16.92 -28.65 -5.28
CA ARG A 412 -18.13 -29.48 -5.14
C ARG A 412 -18.99 -29.49 -6.39
N LEU A 413 -19.15 -28.33 -7.05
CA LEU A 413 -20.01 -28.20 -8.23
C LEU A 413 -19.40 -28.82 -9.49
N THR A 414 -18.07 -28.78 -9.63
CA THR A 414 -17.40 -29.23 -10.86
C THR A 414 -16.83 -30.64 -10.77
N GLY A 415 -16.77 -31.23 -9.57
CA GLY A 415 -16.09 -32.52 -9.34
C GLY A 415 -14.58 -32.50 -9.64
N ARG A 416 -14.07 -31.34 -10.09
CA ARG A 416 -12.69 -31.12 -10.57
C ARG A 416 -11.88 -30.25 -9.64
#